data_7802b5941a7df22ac136bc87cfe10fdb
#
_entry.id   7802b5941a7df22ac136bc87cfe10fdb
#
_cell.length_a   1.000
_cell.length_b   1.000
_cell.length_c   1.000
_cell.angle_alpha   90.00
_cell.angle_beta   90.00
_cell.angle_gamma   90.00
#
_symmetry.space_group_name_H-M   'P 1'
#
loop_
_entity.id
_entity.type
_entity.pdbx_description
1 polymer ?
#
loop_
_entity_poly.entity_id
_entity_poly.type
_entity_poly.pdbx_seq_one_letter_code
_entity_poly.pdbx_strand_id
1 'polypeptide(L)'
;MLSIPSNVAVFAFTNPVDFRKQHDGLFGIVQNQLKEDPLDGSLYIFLNRRRDRIKILVWDSNGLWLFYKRLEKGTFEMPRGGADGKLAMTRAKLAMLLDGFAFEKVKKRRHFVDDIGLSGRSETPHDQQAQKSTADH
;
A
#
# COMPACT_ATOMS: atom_id res chain seq x y z
N MET A 1 9.68 -8.87 -1.77
CA MET A 1 8.25 -8.63 -1.55
C MET A 1 7.94 -8.55 -0.06
N LEU A 2 7.15 -7.58 0.31
CA LEU A 2 6.77 -7.41 1.70
C LEU A 2 5.76 -8.49 2.11
N SER A 3 6.08 -9.22 3.16
CA SER A 3 5.20 -10.25 3.70
C SER A 3 4.45 -9.68 4.90
N ILE A 4 3.12 -9.75 4.87
CA ILE A 4 2.28 -9.12 5.87
C ILE A 4 1.50 -10.19 6.63
N PRO A 5 1.72 -10.33 7.95
CA PRO A 5 0.94 -11.27 8.74
C PRO A 5 -0.55 -10.93 8.72
N SER A 6 -1.40 -11.93 8.84
CA SER A 6 -2.84 -11.77 8.71
C SER A 6 -3.46 -10.95 9.85
N ASN A 7 -2.79 -10.87 10.98
CA ASN A 7 -3.30 -10.17 12.15
C ASN A 7 -2.79 -8.73 12.28
N VAL A 8 -2.11 -8.22 11.27
CA VAL A 8 -1.55 -6.88 11.30
C VAL A 8 -2.55 -5.90 10.70
N ALA A 9 -2.79 -4.80 11.40
CA ALA A 9 -3.62 -3.73 10.88
C ALA A 9 -2.85 -2.91 9.84
N VAL A 10 -3.59 -2.35 8.89
CA VAL A 10 -3.02 -1.51 7.84
C VAL A 10 -3.82 -0.22 7.80
N PHE A 11 -3.14 0.90 7.94
CA PHE A 11 -3.74 2.23 7.88
C PHE A 11 -3.03 3.07 6.84
N ALA A 12 -3.79 3.77 6.03
CA ALA A 12 -3.23 4.71 5.08
C ALA A 12 -3.57 6.13 5.50
N PHE A 13 -2.61 7.03 5.33
CA PHE A 13 -2.84 8.46 5.45
C PHE A 13 -3.15 8.97 4.04
N THR A 14 -4.37 9.46 3.84
CA THR A 14 -4.85 9.76 2.50
C THR A 14 -4.48 11.16 2.01
N ASN A 15 -3.99 12.02 2.89
CA ASN A 15 -3.48 13.33 2.49
C ASN A 15 -2.05 13.23 1.98
N PRO A 16 -1.67 14.06 1.01
CA PRO A 16 -0.30 14.01 0.48
C PRO A 16 0.74 14.31 1.56
N VAL A 17 1.89 13.66 1.45
CA VAL A 17 3.00 13.83 2.39
C VAL A 17 4.23 14.28 1.61
N ASP A 18 4.97 15.19 2.21
CA ASP A 18 6.28 15.59 1.70
C ASP A 18 7.27 14.45 1.93
N PHE A 19 7.78 13.86 0.86
CA PHE A 19 8.62 12.69 0.96
C PHE A 19 10.07 12.98 1.35
N ARG A 20 10.38 14.23 1.70
CA ARG A 20 11.60 14.51 2.45
C ARG A 20 11.49 13.98 3.87
N LYS A 21 10.27 13.77 4.37
CA LYS A 21 10.05 13.16 5.68
C LYS A 21 10.50 11.70 5.64
N GLN A 22 11.24 11.30 6.66
CA GLN A 22 11.72 9.95 6.85
C GLN A 22 11.08 9.38 8.13
N HIS A 23 11.79 8.51 8.83
CA HIS A 23 11.23 7.80 9.98
C HIS A 23 10.57 8.75 10.99
N ASP A 24 11.28 9.78 11.45
CA ASP A 24 10.77 10.64 12.52
C ASP A 24 9.58 11.48 12.06
N GLY A 25 9.64 12.02 10.85
CA GLY A 25 8.55 12.82 10.34
C GLY A 25 7.28 12.02 10.14
N LEU A 26 7.42 10.81 9.62
CA LEU A 26 6.27 9.91 9.40
C LEU A 26 5.74 9.38 10.73
N PHE A 27 6.62 9.07 11.67
CA PHE A 27 6.24 8.68 13.03
C PHE A 27 5.33 9.75 13.65
N GLY A 28 5.69 11.02 13.48
CA GLY A 28 4.88 12.12 13.98
C GLY A 28 3.49 12.19 13.36
N ILE A 29 3.37 11.89 12.06
CA ILE A 29 2.07 11.85 11.41
C ILE A 29 1.20 10.74 12.00
N VAL A 30 1.77 9.57 12.25
CA VAL A 30 1.02 8.46 12.84
C VAL A 30 0.48 8.86 14.20
N GLN A 31 1.31 9.45 15.05
CA GLN A 31 0.90 9.85 16.40
C GLN A 31 -0.12 10.99 16.38
N ASN A 32 0.16 12.04 15.61
CA ASN A 32 -0.55 13.30 15.75
C ASN A 32 -1.74 13.43 14.82
N GLN A 33 -1.69 12.80 13.65
CA GLN A 33 -2.75 12.92 12.67
C GLN A 33 -3.57 11.66 12.54
N LEU A 34 -2.95 10.48 12.52
CA LEU A 34 -3.67 9.23 12.48
C LEU A 34 -4.17 8.81 13.87
N LYS A 35 -3.59 9.38 14.93
CA LYS A 35 -3.95 9.05 16.31
C LYS A 35 -3.79 7.56 16.59
N GLU A 36 -2.70 7.00 16.08
CA GLU A 36 -2.35 5.60 16.29
C GLU A 36 -0.99 5.51 16.96
N ASP A 37 -0.67 4.33 17.45
CA ASP A 37 0.62 4.07 18.07
C ASP A 37 1.58 3.52 17.01
N PRO A 38 2.60 4.28 16.58
CA PRO A 38 3.49 3.80 15.53
C PRO A 38 4.35 2.60 15.96
N LEU A 39 4.35 2.24 17.23
CA LEU A 39 5.12 1.10 17.74
C LEU A 39 4.26 -0.17 17.86
N ASP A 40 3.05 -0.17 17.33
CA ASP A 40 2.12 -1.29 17.52
C ASP A 40 2.27 -2.41 16.48
N GLY A 41 3.21 -2.26 15.55
CA GLY A 41 3.43 -3.27 14.50
C GLY A 41 2.49 -3.15 13.31
N SER A 42 1.58 -2.19 13.33
CA SER A 42 0.71 -1.93 12.17
C SER A 42 1.51 -1.33 11.03
N LEU A 43 1.00 -1.48 9.82
CA LEU A 43 1.59 -0.86 8.64
C LEU A 43 0.94 0.50 8.41
N TYR A 44 1.76 1.52 8.26
CA TYR A 44 1.30 2.88 8.02
C TYR A 44 1.78 3.34 6.67
N ILE A 45 0.84 3.73 5.80
CA ILE A 45 1.07 3.97 4.38
C ILE A 45 0.94 5.45 4.06
N PHE A 46 1.90 5.96 3.31
CA PHE A 46 1.95 7.38 2.92
C PHE A 46 2.19 7.50 1.43
N LEU A 47 1.56 8.47 0.81
CA LEU A 47 1.74 8.79 -0.60
C LEU A 47 2.23 10.22 -0.75
N ASN A 48 3.06 10.46 -1.75
CA ASN A 48 3.42 11.81 -2.13
C ASN A 48 2.26 12.47 -2.90
N ARG A 49 2.40 13.77 -3.19
CA ARG A 49 1.34 14.53 -3.87
C ARG A 49 1.03 13.96 -5.26
N ARG A 50 2.06 13.55 -5.98
CA ARG A 50 1.89 13.02 -7.34
C ARG A 50 1.39 11.58 -7.36
N ARG A 51 1.38 10.91 -6.20
CA ARG A 51 0.94 9.53 -6.03
C ARG A 51 1.75 8.53 -6.86
N ASP A 52 2.98 8.86 -7.17
CA ASP A 52 3.88 7.92 -7.83
C ASP A 52 4.89 7.30 -6.88
N ARG A 53 4.86 7.68 -5.60
CA ARG A 53 5.75 7.16 -4.58
C ARG A 53 4.96 6.81 -3.34
N ILE A 54 5.30 5.66 -2.76
CA ILE A 54 4.67 5.16 -1.54
C ILE A 54 5.75 4.85 -0.51
N LYS A 55 5.47 5.18 0.74
CA LYS A 55 6.28 4.76 1.88
C LYS A 55 5.41 4.00 2.84
N ILE A 56 5.98 2.94 3.44
CA ILE A 56 5.30 2.15 4.46
C ILE A 56 6.20 2.11 5.68
N LEU A 57 5.68 2.59 6.80
CA LEU A 57 6.40 2.62 8.07
C LEU A 57 5.86 1.50 8.94
N VAL A 58 6.75 0.68 9.52
CA VAL A 58 6.34 -0.42 10.40
C VAL A 58 7.38 -0.66 11.47
N TRP A 59 6.92 -0.79 12.71
CA TRP A 59 7.77 -1.15 13.85
C TRP A 59 8.01 -2.65 13.88
N ASP A 60 9.25 -3.05 14.10
CA ASP A 60 9.62 -4.46 14.18
C ASP A 60 10.61 -4.64 15.33
N SER A 61 10.14 -5.16 16.43
CA SER A 61 10.91 -5.53 17.62
C SER A 61 11.75 -4.39 18.22
N ASN A 62 12.68 -3.83 17.46
CA ASN A 62 13.65 -2.89 17.98
C ASN A 62 13.92 -1.73 17.05
N GLY A 63 13.13 -1.59 15.97
CA GLY A 63 13.37 -0.51 15.03
C GLY A 63 12.21 -0.29 14.09
N LEU A 64 12.31 0.79 13.34
CA LEU A 64 11.30 1.15 12.34
C LEU A 64 11.83 0.83 10.95
N TRP A 65 11.09 0.01 10.24
CA TRP A 65 11.32 -0.19 8.83
C TRP A 65 10.61 0.90 8.05
N LEU A 66 11.23 1.36 6.98
CA LEU A 66 10.61 2.27 6.03
C LEU A 66 10.80 1.69 4.64
N PHE A 67 9.72 1.15 4.09
CA PHE A 67 9.72 0.63 2.73
C PHE A 67 9.35 1.73 1.77
N TYR A 68 10.01 1.79 0.63
CA TYR A 68 9.84 2.86 -0.34
C TYR A 68 9.75 2.26 -1.74
N LYS A 69 8.72 2.63 -2.47
CA LYS A 69 8.57 2.22 -3.87
C LYS A 69 8.19 3.43 -4.70
N ARG A 70 8.85 3.57 -5.84
CA ARG A 70 8.52 4.58 -6.84
C ARG A 70 8.02 3.87 -8.09
N LEU A 71 6.83 4.27 -8.57
CA LEU A 71 6.34 3.77 -9.84
C LEU A 71 7.03 4.51 -10.97
N GLU A 72 7.53 3.77 -11.93
CA GLU A 72 8.14 4.39 -13.11
C GLU A 72 7.09 4.87 -14.08
N LYS A 73 5.85 4.36 -13.99
CA LYS A 73 4.75 4.74 -14.83
C LYS A 73 3.46 4.63 -14.04
N GLY A 74 2.58 5.63 -14.21
CA GLY A 74 1.29 5.63 -13.52
C GLY A 74 1.37 6.10 -12.09
N THR A 75 0.28 5.91 -11.37
CA THR A 75 0.14 6.38 -9.99
C THR A 75 -0.49 5.29 -9.14
N PHE A 76 -0.24 5.38 -7.83
CA PHE A 76 -0.95 4.58 -6.84
C PHE A 76 -2.36 5.14 -6.69
N GLU A 77 -3.37 4.29 -6.87
CA GLU A 77 -4.78 4.70 -6.78
C GLU A 77 -5.31 4.33 -5.41
N MET A 78 -5.61 5.32 -4.61
CA MET A 78 -6.08 5.11 -3.25
C MET A 78 -7.50 5.64 -3.10
N PRO A 79 -8.41 4.88 -2.49
CA PRO A 79 -9.76 5.40 -2.21
C PRO A 79 -9.68 6.60 -1.28
N ARG A 80 -10.73 7.40 -1.30
CA ARG A 80 -10.81 8.53 -0.38
C ARG A 80 -10.93 8.03 1.04
N GLY A 81 -10.19 8.67 1.95
CA GLY A 81 -10.33 8.41 3.36
C GLY A 81 -11.44 9.25 3.98
N GLY A 82 -11.59 9.12 5.29
CA GLY A 82 -12.51 9.97 6.03
C GLY A 82 -11.97 11.39 6.17
N ALA A 83 -12.75 12.22 6.86
CA ALA A 83 -12.38 13.62 7.06
C ALA A 83 -11.05 13.78 7.81
N ASP A 84 -10.68 12.77 8.59
CA ASP A 84 -9.44 12.76 9.35
C ASP A 84 -8.23 12.31 8.52
N GLY A 85 -8.43 11.96 7.25
CA GLY A 85 -7.35 11.49 6.40
C GLY A 85 -6.89 10.07 6.69
N LYS A 86 -7.66 9.32 7.48
CA LYS A 86 -7.30 7.97 7.90
C LYS A 86 -8.15 6.95 7.14
N LEU A 87 -7.51 5.91 6.64
CA LEU A 87 -8.19 4.85 5.91
C LEU A 87 -7.64 3.50 6.37
N ALA A 88 -8.47 2.71 7.04
CA ALA A 88 -8.12 1.32 7.34
C ALA A 88 -8.30 0.49 6.07
N MET A 89 -7.37 -0.43 5.83
CA MET A 89 -7.49 -1.25 4.65
C MET A 89 -7.09 -2.69 4.93
N THR A 90 -7.57 -3.59 4.07
CA THR A 90 -7.24 -4.99 4.14
C THR A 90 -5.88 -5.24 3.49
N ARG A 91 -5.30 -6.41 3.80
CA ARG A 91 -4.07 -6.82 3.12
C ARG A 91 -4.27 -6.93 1.61
N ALA A 92 -5.45 -7.41 1.19
CA ALA A 92 -5.75 -7.54 -0.23
C ALA A 92 -5.74 -6.18 -0.93
N LYS A 93 -6.33 -5.17 -0.30
CA LYS A 93 -6.33 -3.82 -0.86
C LYS A 93 -4.93 -3.23 -0.91
N LEU A 94 -4.13 -3.49 0.12
CA LEU A 94 -2.73 -3.05 0.10
C LEU A 94 -1.96 -3.68 -1.06
N ALA A 95 -2.15 -4.97 -1.29
CA ALA A 95 -1.48 -5.66 -2.40
C ALA A 95 -1.88 -5.02 -3.74
N MET A 96 -3.16 -4.71 -3.92
CA MET A 96 -3.64 -4.05 -5.13
C MET A 96 -3.06 -2.66 -5.28
N LEU A 97 -2.98 -1.92 -4.18
CA LEU A 97 -2.39 -0.58 -4.18
C LEU A 97 -0.93 -0.65 -4.63
N LEU A 98 -0.19 -1.60 -4.07
CA LEU A 98 1.23 -1.75 -4.39
C LEU A 98 1.46 -2.13 -5.85
N ASP A 99 0.50 -2.81 -6.46
CA ASP A 99 0.57 -3.16 -7.87
C ASP A 99 0.10 -2.02 -8.79
N GLY A 100 -0.40 -0.93 -8.21
CA GLY A 100 -0.86 0.21 -9.00
C GLY A 100 -2.26 0.08 -9.55
N PHE A 101 -3.07 -0.86 -9.03
CA PHE A 101 -4.47 -1.01 -9.46
C PHE A 101 -5.35 0.08 -8.85
N ALA A 102 -6.26 0.62 -9.66
CA ALA A 102 -7.26 1.56 -9.18
C ALA A 102 -8.42 0.78 -8.56
N PHE A 103 -8.75 1.08 -7.32
CA PHE A 103 -9.81 0.36 -6.63
C PHE A 103 -11.17 0.54 -7.31
N GLU A 104 -11.43 1.73 -7.85
CA GLU A 104 -12.69 2.01 -8.54
C GLU A 104 -12.86 1.22 -9.81
N LYS A 105 -11.76 0.72 -10.37
CA LYS A 105 -11.75 -0.01 -11.63
C LYS A 105 -11.65 -1.52 -11.43
N VAL A 106 -11.64 -1.99 -10.20
CA VAL A 106 -11.41 -3.40 -9.91
C VAL A 106 -12.47 -4.28 -10.55
N LYS A 107 -13.74 -3.87 -10.51
CA LYS A 107 -14.81 -4.68 -11.09
C LYS A 107 -14.61 -4.90 -12.59
N LYS A 108 -14.24 -3.85 -13.32
CA LYS A 108 -13.98 -3.98 -14.75
C LYS A 108 -12.79 -4.87 -15.03
N ARG A 109 -11.73 -4.70 -14.25
CA ARG A 109 -10.53 -5.51 -14.40
C ARG A 109 -10.82 -6.96 -14.04
N ARG A 110 -11.65 -7.20 -13.06
CA ARG A 110 -12.03 -8.55 -12.69
C ARG A 110 -12.71 -9.27 -13.84
N HIS A 111 -13.66 -8.61 -14.51
CA HIS A 111 -14.30 -9.17 -15.69
C HIS A 111 -13.29 -9.53 -16.75
N PHE A 112 -12.40 -8.62 -17.05
CA PHE A 112 -11.38 -8.85 -18.05
C PHE A 112 -10.49 -10.03 -17.67
N VAL A 113 -10.05 -10.09 -16.43
CA VAL A 113 -9.19 -11.17 -15.96
C VAL A 113 -9.92 -12.51 -16.04
N ASP A 114 -11.17 -12.54 -15.64
CA ASP A 114 -11.97 -13.76 -15.70
C ASP A 114 -12.12 -14.24 -17.15
N ASP A 115 -12.37 -13.31 -18.08
CA ASP A 115 -12.55 -13.63 -19.47
C ASP A 115 -11.32 -14.24 -20.10
N ILE A 116 -10.14 -13.82 -19.70
CA ILE A 116 -8.89 -14.36 -20.25
C ILE A 116 -8.33 -15.49 -19.40
N GLY A 117 -9.04 -15.90 -18.33
CA GLY A 117 -8.64 -17.01 -17.52
C GLY A 117 -7.41 -16.81 -16.67
N LEU A 118 -7.08 -15.60 -16.34
CA LEU A 118 -5.98 -15.30 -15.41
C LEU A 118 -6.44 -15.60 -14.01
N SER A 119 -6.10 -16.72 -13.55
CA SER A 119 -6.41 -17.08 -12.17
C SER A 119 -5.14 -17.46 -11.47
N GLY A 120 -4.93 -16.93 -10.56
CA GLY A 120 -3.86 -17.33 -9.90
C GLY A 120 -2.56 -16.82 -10.06
N ARG A 121 -2.67 -16.84 -10.14
CA ARG A 121 -1.58 -16.52 -9.77
C ARG A 121 -1.28 -16.07 -8.74
N SER A 122 -1.63 -15.99 -8.90
CA SER A 122 -1.27 -15.74 -8.37
C SER A 122 -0.71 -15.57 -7.98
N GLU A 123 -0.85 -15.53 -7.94
CA GLU A 123 -0.49 -15.46 -7.89
C GLU A 123 0.25 -15.16 -8.00
N THR A 124 0.23 -15.21 -8.10
CA THR A 124 0.73 -15.07 -8.45
C THR A 124 1.38 -14.58 -8.66
N PRO A 125 1.46 -14.53 -8.62
CA PRO A 125 1.82 -14.27 -9.06
C PRO A 125 2.50 -13.82 -9.10
N HIS A 126 2.65 -13.65 -8.75
CA HIS A 126 2.93 -13.64 -9.12
C HIS A 126 3.40 -13.44 -9.34
N ASP A 127 3.56 -13.37 -9.01
CA ASP A 127 3.65 -13.55 -9.52
C ASP A 127 3.97 -13.36 -9.87
N GLN A 128 3.97 -13.25 -9.74
CA GLN A 128 3.92 -13.37 -10.31
C GLN A 128 4.27 -12.98 -10.68
N GLN A 129 4.47 -12.80 -10.39
CA GLN A 129 4.47 -12.82 -10.88
C GLN A 129 4.73 -12.50 -11.26
N ALA A 130 4.77 -12.32 -11.00
CA ALA A 130 4.63 -12.35 -11.52
C ALA A 130 4.96 -12.08 -11.83
N GLN A 131 5.11 -12.05 -11.59
CA GLN A 131 5.04 -12.18 -12.03
C GLN A 131 5.36 -11.79 -12.50
N LYS A 132 5.41 -11.51 -12.34
CA LYS A 132 5.25 -11.53 -12.84
C LYS A 132 5.56 -11.09 -13.29
N SER A 133 5.58 -10.94 -12.68
CA SER A 133 5.44 -10.88 -13.10
C SER A 133 5.64 -10.52 -13.36
N THR A 134 5.63 -10.36 -13.10
CA THR A 134 5.41 -10.39 -13.51
C THR A 134 5.48 -10.04 -13.74
N ALA A 135 5.39 -9.74 -13.51
CA ALA A 135 5.11 -9.77 -13.80
C ALA A 135 5.20 -9.36 -13.81
N ASP A 136 5.07 -9.34 -13.33
CA ASP A 136 4.82 -9.43 -13.52
C ASP A 136 4.91 -9.13 -13.42
N HIS A 137 4.80 -8.71 -12.95
CA HIS A 137 4.43 -8.88 -12.98
C HIS A 137 4.34 -8.70 -13.22
#